data_4ee32e65dc2505b44fba583f389c0bb5
#
_entry.id   4ee32e65dc2505b44fba583f389c0bb5
#
_cell.length_a   1.000
_cell.length_b   1.000
_cell.length_c   1.000
_cell.angle_alpha   90.00
_cell.angle_beta   90.00
_cell.angle_gamma   90.00
#
_symmetry.space_group_name_H-M   'P 1'
#
loop_
_entity.id
_entity.type
_entity.pdbx_description
1 polymer ?
#
loop_
_entity_poly.entity_id
_entity_poly.type
_entity_poly.pdbx_seq_one_letter_code
_entity_poly.pdbx_strand_id
1 'polypeptide(L)' 'MNVLLERYPYRYVENGVLENVKPDFRIQKMDKYSPRWKDMYLCDNGMQLTYAMEDFEYTKWLDPAGVPCYTKDEARSYS' A
#
# COMPACT_ATOMS: atom_id res chain seq x y z
N MET A 1 13.58 -2.39 5.38
CA MET A 1 12.14 -2.45 5.00
C MET A 1 11.88 -3.79 4.33
N ASN A 2 10.83 -4.48 4.77
CA ASN A 2 10.39 -5.72 4.15
C ASN A 2 9.10 -5.49 3.39
N VAL A 3 9.09 -5.88 2.12
CA VAL A 3 7.84 -5.91 1.34
C VAL A 3 7.18 -7.25 1.57
N LEU A 4 6.02 -7.24 2.24
CA LEU A 4 5.31 -8.47 2.59
C LEU A 4 4.44 -8.98 1.45
N LEU A 5 3.86 -8.06 0.69
CA LEU A 5 3.00 -8.40 -0.43
C LEU A 5 2.94 -7.20 -1.36
N GLU A 6 2.97 -7.44 -2.65
CA GLU A 6 2.71 -6.41 -3.64
C GLU A 6 1.44 -6.79 -4.40
N ARG A 7 0.48 -5.87 -4.37
CA ARG A 7 -0.76 -6.00 -5.15
C ARG A 7 -0.97 -4.66 -5.84
N TYR A 8 -0.39 -4.54 -6.99
CA TYR A 8 -0.34 -3.27 -7.71
C TYR A 8 -1.73 -2.64 -7.83
N PRO A 9 -1.91 -1.35 -7.54
CA PRO A 9 -0.87 -0.32 -7.31
C PRO A 9 -0.46 -0.17 -5.84
N TYR A 10 -0.75 -1.13 -5.01
CA TYR A 10 -0.41 -1.09 -3.59
C TYR A 10 0.66 -2.11 -3.25
N ARG A 11 1.41 -1.84 -2.20
CA ARG A 11 2.25 -2.84 -1.58
C ARG A 11 2.21 -2.67 -0.07
N TYR A 12 2.44 -3.76 0.63
CA TYR A 12 2.33 -3.83 2.08
C TYR A 12 3.72 -4.08 2.63
N VAL A 13 4.16 -3.20 3.52
CA VAL A 13 5.54 -3.22 3.99
C VAL A 13 5.60 -3.20 5.51
N GLU A 14 6.67 -3.79 6.02
CA GLU A 14 7.03 -3.75 7.43
C GLU A 14 8.36 -3.03 7.54
N ASN A 15 8.43 -2.01 8.38
CA ASN A 15 9.60 -1.16 8.48
C ASN A 15 10.19 -1.13 9.90
N GLY A 16 10.04 -2.21 10.65
CA GLY A 16 10.56 -2.30 11.99
C GLY A 16 9.60 -1.79 13.03
N VAL A 17 10.10 -0.97 13.95
CA VAL A 17 9.33 -0.50 15.10
C VAL A 17 9.42 1.01 15.18
N LEU A 18 8.28 1.66 15.45
CA LEU A 18 8.22 3.10 15.66
C LEU A 18 8.78 3.46 17.04
N GLU A 19 9.04 4.75 17.27
CA GLU A 19 9.58 5.23 18.53
C GLU A 19 8.70 4.88 19.73
N ASN A 20 7.40 4.77 19.52
CA ASN A 20 6.47 4.41 20.58
C ASN A 20 6.32 2.90 20.76
N VAL A 21 7.27 2.11 20.25
CA VAL A 21 7.33 0.65 20.36
C VAL A 21 6.19 -0.06 19.63
N LYS A 22 5.48 0.63 18.76
CA LYS A 22 4.50 0.01 17.89
C LYS A 22 5.15 -0.45 16.59
N PRO A 23 4.72 -1.59 16.02
CA PRO A 23 5.24 -2.02 14.74
C PRO A 23 4.90 -1.01 13.64
N ASP A 24 5.85 -0.82 12.74
CA ASP A 24 5.68 0.09 11.61
C ASP A 24 5.19 -0.71 10.41
N PHE A 25 3.88 -0.84 10.29
CA PHE A 25 3.23 -1.50 9.16
C PHE A 25 2.58 -0.44 8.28
N ARG A 26 2.97 -0.43 7.01
CA ARG A 26 2.47 0.58 6.08
C ARG A 26 1.94 -0.05 4.81
N ILE A 27 0.95 0.64 4.23
CA ILE A 27 0.51 0.37 2.88
C ILE A 27 1.05 1.50 2.02
N GLN A 28 1.78 1.14 0.98
CA GLN A 28 2.31 2.10 0.02
C GLN A 28 1.55 2.01 -1.29
N LYS A 29 1.51 3.11 -2.01
CA LYS A 29 0.81 3.20 -3.27
C LYS A 29 1.74 3.78 -4.32
N MET A 30 1.64 3.27 -5.54
CA MET A 30 2.39 3.81 -6.67
C MET A 30 1.94 5.24 -6.94
N ASP A 31 2.92 6.14 -7.12
CA ASP A 31 2.63 7.51 -7.43
C ASP A 31 1.91 7.63 -8.77
N LYS A 32 1.07 8.65 -8.89
CA LYS A 32 0.29 8.90 -10.09
C LYS A 32 1.16 9.34 -11.27
N TYR A 33 2.24 10.03 -10.99
CA TYR A 33 3.03 10.70 -12.03
C TYR A 33 4.42 10.11 -12.25
N SER A 34 4.84 9.21 -11.39
CA SER A 34 6.16 8.59 -11.51
C SER A 34 6.16 7.19 -10.93
N PRO A 35 7.06 6.29 -11.36
CA PRO A 35 7.11 4.92 -10.85
C PRO A 35 7.77 4.87 -9.47
N ARG A 36 7.13 5.49 -8.51
CA ARG A 36 7.66 5.69 -7.17
C ARG A 36 6.64 5.26 -6.15
N TRP A 37 7.06 4.47 -5.15
CA TRP A 37 6.19 4.07 -4.06
C TRP A 37 6.12 5.18 -3.02
N LYS A 38 4.92 5.50 -2.58
CA LYS A 38 4.68 6.50 -1.53
C LYS A 38 3.86 5.89 -0.42
N ASP A 39 4.13 6.34 0.81
CA ASP A 39 3.33 5.94 1.95
C ASP A 39 1.90 6.44 1.78
N MET A 40 0.95 5.53 1.90
CA MET A 40 -0.47 5.84 1.78
C MET A 40 -1.16 5.76 3.14
N TYR A 41 -0.85 4.75 3.91
CA TYR A 41 -1.55 4.49 5.16
C TYR A 41 -0.64 3.80 6.15
N LEU A 42 -0.64 4.31 7.39
CA LEU A 42 0.07 3.67 8.49
C LEU A 42 -0.93 2.82 9.26
N CYS A 43 -0.73 1.51 9.26
CA CYS A 43 -1.63 0.59 9.94
C CYS A 43 -1.43 0.66 11.45
N ASP A 44 -2.53 0.57 12.21
CA ASP A 44 -2.48 0.64 13.67
C ASP A 44 -1.87 -0.63 14.27
N ASN A 45 -2.04 -1.76 13.61
CA ASN A 45 -1.55 -3.04 14.11
C ASN A 45 -1.43 -4.04 12.97
N GLY A 46 -0.84 -5.20 13.28
CA GLY A 46 -0.66 -6.26 12.29
C GLY A 46 -1.94 -6.86 11.78
N MET A 47 -2.99 -6.85 12.59
CA MET A 47 -4.29 -7.37 12.19
C MET A 47 -4.90 -6.50 11.08
N GLN A 48 -4.80 -5.19 11.20
CA GLN A 48 -5.27 -4.28 10.16
C GLN A 48 -4.50 -4.49 8.86
N LEU A 49 -3.19 -4.66 8.95
CA LEU A 49 -2.37 -4.94 7.78
C LEU A 49 -2.80 -6.26 7.13
N THR A 50 -3.05 -7.28 7.92
CA THR A 50 -3.49 -8.57 7.42
C THR A 50 -4.84 -8.47 6.70
N TYR A 51 -5.78 -7.75 7.28
CA TYR A 51 -7.07 -7.52 6.62
C TYR A 51 -6.88 -6.83 5.27
N ALA A 52 -6.03 -5.82 5.23
CA ALA A 52 -5.79 -5.09 3.98
C ALA A 52 -5.13 -5.98 2.93
N MET A 53 -4.22 -6.86 3.36
CA MET A 53 -3.58 -7.80 2.44
C MET A 53 -4.55 -8.82 1.87
N GLU A 54 -5.51 -9.26 2.67
CA GLU A 54 -6.48 -10.28 2.27
C GLU A 54 -7.66 -9.71 1.49
N ASP A 55 -8.00 -8.45 1.74
CA ASP A 55 -9.18 -7.82 1.16
C ASP A 55 -8.77 -6.56 0.38
N PHE A 56 -8.75 -6.68 -0.93
CA PHE A 56 -8.36 -5.58 -1.81
C PHE A 56 -9.34 -4.41 -1.72
N GLU A 57 -10.62 -4.69 -1.52
CA GLU A 57 -11.63 -3.65 -1.38
C GLU A 57 -11.40 -2.84 -0.11
N TYR A 58 -10.97 -3.49 0.97
CA TYR A 58 -10.62 -2.80 2.19
C TYR A 58 -9.41 -1.88 1.98
N THR A 59 -8.41 -2.36 1.23
CA THR A 59 -7.25 -1.53 0.88
C THR A 59 -7.69 -0.29 0.11
N LYS A 60 -8.59 -0.44 -0.86
CA LYS A 60 -9.10 0.69 -1.63
C LYS A 60 -9.88 1.65 -0.75
N TRP A 61 -10.62 1.12 0.21
CA TRP A 61 -11.36 1.94 1.15
C TRP A 61 -10.44 2.80 2.02
N LEU A 62 -9.26 2.26 2.38
CA LEU A 62 -8.27 3.00 3.15
C LEU A 62 -7.57 4.09 2.33
N ASP A 63 -7.68 4.06 1.03
CA ASP A 63 -7.00 4.99 0.14
C ASP A 63 -7.77 6.32 0.09
N PRO A 64 -7.22 7.39 0.69
CA PRO A 64 -7.93 8.67 0.74
C PRO A 64 -8.09 9.35 -0.62
N ALA A 65 -7.22 9.05 -1.55
CA ALA A 65 -7.28 9.61 -2.89
C ALA A 65 -8.15 8.77 -3.82
N GLY A 66 -8.44 7.53 -3.43
CA GLY A 66 -9.10 6.59 -4.29
C GLY A 66 -8.22 6.23 -5.48
N VAL A 67 -8.79 5.57 -6.44
CA VAL A 67 -8.14 5.39 -7.73
C VAL A 67 -8.56 6.57 -8.61
N PRO A 68 -7.85 6.85 -9.65
CA PRO A 68 -6.79 6.09 -10.27
C PRO A 68 -5.41 6.56 -9.88
N CYS A 69 -4.49 5.68 -10.11
CA CYS A 69 -3.08 6.01 -10.14
C CYS A 69 -2.51 5.31 -11.38
N TYR A 70 -1.25 5.55 -11.66
CA TYR A 70 -0.60 4.83 -12.74
C TYR A 70 -0.58 3.35 -12.39
N THR A 71 -1.25 2.51 -13.17
CA THR A 71 -1.39 1.08 -12.91
C THR A 71 -0.80 0.26 -14.05
N LYS A 72 -0.47 -1.01 -13.73
CA LYS A 72 0.01 -1.93 -14.74
C LYS A 72 -1.05 -2.20 -15.81
N ASP A 73 -2.30 -2.22 -15.40
CA ASP A 73 -3.39 -2.45 -16.34
C ASP A 73 -3.53 -1.30 -17.31
N GLU A 74 -3.40 -0.07 -16.82
CA GLU A 74 -3.40 1.10 -17.68
C GLU A 74 -2.19 1.08 -18.62
N ALA A 75 -1.03 0.74 -18.10
CA ALA A 75 0.17 0.66 -18.91
C ALA A 75 0.01 -0.38 -20.02
N ARG A 76 -0.61 -1.51 -19.72
CA ARG A 76 -0.89 -2.54 -20.72
C ARG A 76 -1.89 -2.08 -21.76
N SER A 77 -2.87 -1.28 -21.35
CA SER A 77 -3.87 -0.76 -22.27
C SER A 77 -3.27 0.17 -23.31
N TYR A 78 -2.18 0.83 -22.96
CA TYR A 78 -1.53 1.77 -23.86
C TYR A 78 -0.38 1.15 -24.66
N SER A 79 -0.01 -0.06 -24.33
CA SER A 79 1.10 -0.72 -25.00
C SER A 79 0.63 -1.76 -26.06
#